data_d10aeef43523dc99f6cd5915a1241cb8
#
_entry.id   d10aeef43523dc99f6cd5915a1241cb8
#
_cell.length_a   1.000
_cell.length_b   1.000
_cell.length_c   1.000
_cell.angle_alpha   90.00
_cell.angle_beta   90.00
_cell.angle_gamma   90.00
#
_symmetry.space_group_name_H-M   'P 1'
#
loop_
_entity.id
_entity.type
_entity.pdbx_description
1 polymer ?
#
loop_
_entity_poly.entity_id
_entity_poly.type
_entity_poly.pdbx_seq_one_letter_code
_entity_poly.pdbx_strand_id
1 'polypeptide(L)'
;MFNWDREMLEGNTKSSRHWREQPDKFWSEKMGKEVTPRLILQQFGTEVMRGQMYDGIWVDSVIGRYKGENTVISDTRFQNEIKTIKAHGGKILLVKRGELPTREEMQKQGAHQSEWDWMGSNFDYIIENNSYLEGLYAYVDQVIHQLQDHQSSNQDV
;
A
#
# COMPACT_ATOMS: atom_id res chain seq x y z
N MET A 1 -5.37 -22.84 -2.58
CA MET A 1 -5.86 -23.13 -1.21
C MET A 1 -7.37 -22.82 -1.10
N PHE A 2 -7.85 -21.60 -1.31
CA PHE A 2 -9.27 -21.25 -1.20
C PHE A 2 -10.08 -21.47 -2.47
N ASN A 3 -9.48 -21.82 -3.57
CA ASN A 3 -10.09 -21.99 -4.91
C ASN A 3 -10.78 -20.70 -5.42
N TRP A 4 -10.24 -19.54 -5.02
CA TRP A 4 -10.72 -18.24 -5.49
C TRP A 4 -9.96 -17.80 -6.75
N ASP A 5 -10.66 -17.13 -7.64
CA ASP A 5 -10.09 -16.58 -8.86
C ASP A 5 -9.12 -15.42 -8.56
N ARG A 6 -7.95 -15.42 -9.21
CA ARG A 6 -6.91 -14.42 -9.00
C ARG A 6 -7.36 -13.01 -9.42
N GLU A 7 -8.05 -12.88 -10.54
CA GLU A 7 -8.52 -11.57 -11.04
C GLU A 7 -9.53 -10.97 -10.06
N MET A 8 -10.36 -11.80 -9.44
CA MET A 8 -11.30 -11.38 -8.42
C MET A 8 -10.59 -10.96 -7.13
N LEU A 9 -9.50 -11.64 -6.75
CA LEU A 9 -8.68 -11.29 -5.58
C LEU A 9 -7.91 -9.98 -5.78
N GLU A 10 -7.42 -9.68 -6.97
CA GLU A 10 -6.68 -8.45 -7.27
C GLU A 10 -7.54 -7.19 -7.11
N GLY A 11 -8.86 -7.27 -7.35
CA GLY A 11 -9.78 -6.16 -7.10
C GLY A 11 -9.62 -4.97 -8.04
N ASN A 12 -9.21 -5.20 -9.28
CA ASN A 12 -8.97 -4.16 -10.28
C ASN A 12 -10.25 -3.50 -10.79
N THR A 13 -11.39 -4.18 -10.70
CA THR A 13 -12.70 -3.69 -11.14
C THR A 13 -13.63 -3.39 -9.95
N LYS A 14 -14.71 -2.64 -10.19
CA LYS A 14 -15.75 -2.45 -9.16
C LYS A 14 -16.37 -3.77 -8.73
N SER A 15 -16.60 -4.69 -9.68
CA SER A 15 -17.16 -6.01 -9.41
C SER A 15 -16.24 -6.86 -8.53
N SER A 16 -14.96 -6.94 -8.86
CA SER A 16 -14.00 -7.71 -8.06
C SER A 16 -13.77 -7.11 -6.67
N ARG A 17 -13.78 -5.77 -6.54
CA ARG A 17 -13.74 -5.12 -5.22
C ARG A 17 -14.97 -5.47 -4.38
N HIS A 18 -16.17 -5.43 -4.97
CA HIS A 18 -17.38 -5.82 -4.26
C HIS A 18 -17.33 -7.29 -3.85
N TRP A 19 -16.96 -8.18 -4.78
CA TRP A 19 -16.87 -9.61 -4.51
C TRP A 19 -15.92 -9.94 -3.33
N ARG A 20 -14.77 -9.27 -3.22
CA ARG A 20 -13.82 -9.50 -2.12
C ARG A 20 -14.40 -9.23 -0.73
N GLU A 21 -15.41 -8.35 -0.66
CA GLU A 21 -16.07 -7.99 0.59
C GLU A 21 -17.25 -8.93 0.94
N GLN A 22 -17.64 -9.84 0.00
CA GLN A 22 -18.74 -10.74 0.28
C GLN A 22 -18.28 -11.97 1.06
N PRO A 23 -19.09 -12.44 2.02
CA PRO A 23 -18.80 -13.67 2.75
C PRO A 23 -18.75 -14.88 1.81
N ASP A 24 -17.68 -15.66 1.90
CA ASP A 24 -17.62 -16.99 1.31
C ASP A 24 -18.38 -17.96 2.22
N LYS A 25 -19.46 -18.53 1.69
CA LYS A 25 -20.37 -19.39 2.46
C LYS A 25 -19.66 -20.64 3.00
N PHE A 26 -18.89 -21.31 2.14
CA PHE A 26 -18.21 -22.54 2.52
C PHE A 26 -17.19 -22.29 3.63
N TRP A 27 -16.32 -21.31 3.48
CA TRP A 27 -15.29 -21.01 4.46
C TRP A 27 -15.86 -20.40 5.73
N SER A 28 -16.93 -19.60 5.65
CA SER A 28 -17.61 -19.06 6.83
C SER A 28 -18.21 -20.18 7.68
N GLU A 29 -18.86 -21.16 7.07
CA GLU A 29 -19.38 -22.35 7.75
C GLU A 29 -18.26 -23.19 8.37
N LYS A 30 -17.17 -23.43 7.63
CA LYS A 30 -16.02 -24.23 8.12
C LYS A 30 -15.28 -23.57 9.29
N MET A 31 -15.16 -22.26 9.28
CA MET A 31 -14.41 -21.53 10.29
C MET A 31 -15.29 -21.01 11.45
N GLY A 32 -16.61 -21.19 11.37
CA GLY A 32 -17.57 -20.75 12.38
C GLY A 32 -17.63 -19.22 12.56
N LYS A 33 -17.22 -18.45 11.56
CA LYS A 33 -17.23 -16.99 11.54
C LYS A 33 -17.35 -16.48 10.12
N GLU A 34 -17.76 -15.23 9.97
CA GLU A 34 -17.76 -14.60 8.66
C GLU A 34 -16.36 -14.55 8.06
N VAL A 35 -16.20 -15.07 6.85
CA VAL A 35 -14.94 -15.12 6.10
C VAL A 35 -15.15 -14.50 4.73
N THR A 36 -14.49 -13.36 4.48
CA THR A 36 -14.43 -12.74 3.17
C THR A 36 -13.05 -12.96 2.54
N PRO A 37 -12.92 -12.97 1.20
CA PRO A 37 -11.61 -13.00 0.55
C PRO A 37 -10.68 -11.88 1.02
N ARG A 38 -11.21 -10.65 1.22
CA ARG A 38 -10.44 -9.53 1.76
C ARG A 38 -9.90 -9.80 3.16
N LEU A 39 -10.71 -10.34 4.04
CA LEU A 39 -10.29 -10.69 5.41
C LEU A 39 -9.11 -11.68 5.38
N ILE A 40 -9.19 -12.72 4.56
CA ILE A 40 -8.12 -13.71 4.44
C ILE A 40 -6.85 -13.11 3.84
N LEU A 41 -6.94 -12.30 2.78
CA LEU A 41 -5.78 -11.61 2.22
C LEU A 41 -5.09 -10.73 3.27
N GLN A 42 -5.86 -9.99 4.05
CA GLN A 42 -5.35 -9.11 5.10
C GLN A 42 -4.69 -9.92 6.23
N GLN A 43 -5.36 -10.94 6.74
CA GLN A 43 -4.81 -11.81 7.79
C GLN A 43 -3.55 -12.53 7.32
N PHE A 44 -3.58 -13.11 6.11
CA PHE A 44 -2.40 -13.79 5.58
C PHE A 44 -1.24 -12.83 5.37
N GLY A 45 -1.48 -11.68 4.73
CA GLY A 45 -0.44 -10.70 4.43
C GLY A 45 0.18 -10.05 5.67
N THR A 46 -0.64 -9.76 6.68
CA THR A 46 -0.17 -9.05 7.88
C THR A 46 0.09 -10.01 9.03
N GLU A 47 -0.92 -10.75 9.50
CA GLU A 47 -0.79 -11.55 10.72
C GLU A 47 0.16 -12.73 10.54
N VAL A 48 0.07 -13.43 9.40
CA VAL A 48 0.89 -14.61 9.14
C VAL A 48 2.26 -14.21 8.59
N MET A 49 2.29 -13.54 7.44
CA MET A 49 3.55 -13.28 6.76
C MET A 49 4.42 -12.27 7.52
N ARG A 50 3.86 -11.13 7.88
CA ARG A 50 4.61 -10.13 8.65
C ARG A 50 4.75 -10.50 10.13
N GLY A 51 3.64 -10.89 10.77
CA GLY A 51 3.62 -11.10 12.22
C GLY A 51 4.32 -12.37 12.70
N GLN A 52 4.25 -13.46 11.93
CA GLN A 52 4.79 -14.76 12.34
C GLN A 52 6.07 -15.16 11.60
N MET A 53 6.26 -14.74 10.34
CA MET A 53 7.47 -15.08 9.60
C MET A 53 8.52 -13.99 9.73
N TYR A 54 8.27 -12.82 9.13
CA TYR A 54 9.23 -11.73 9.12
C TYR A 54 8.56 -10.39 8.77
N ASP A 55 8.69 -9.38 9.62
CA ASP A 55 8.01 -8.09 9.47
C ASP A 55 8.38 -7.33 8.18
N GLY A 56 9.62 -7.46 7.73
CA GLY A 56 10.11 -6.85 6.47
C GLY A 56 9.82 -7.63 5.21
N ILE A 57 9.10 -8.77 5.27
CA ILE A 57 9.02 -9.75 4.17
C ILE A 57 8.63 -9.15 2.82
N TRP A 58 7.68 -8.21 2.81
CA TRP A 58 7.20 -7.62 1.57
C TRP A 58 8.20 -6.63 0.97
N VAL A 59 8.69 -5.68 1.77
CA VAL A 59 9.62 -4.66 1.29
C VAL A 59 10.96 -5.28 0.90
N ASP A 60 11.50 -6.19 1.69
CA ASP A 60 12.77 -6.83 1.39
C ASP A 60 12.67 -7.78 0.18
N SER A 61 11.49 -8.36 -0.07
CA SER A 61 11.25 -9.11 -1.31
C SER A 61 11.29 -8.23 -2.56
N VAL A 62 10.89 -6.96 -2.47
CA VAL A 62 11.02 -6.00 -3.56
C VAL A 62 12.48 -5.55 -3.69
N ILE A 63 13.11 -5.12 -2.59
CA ILE A 63 14.50 -4.66 -2.57
C ILE A 63 15.46 -5.75 -3.08
N GLY A 64 15.27 -7.00 -2.65
CA GLY A 64 16.12 -8.12 -3.09
C GLY A 64 16.04 -8.45 -4.57
N ARG A 65 15.01 -7.97 -5.27
CA ARG A 65 14.84 -8.13 -6.72
C ARG A 65 15.18 -6.88 -7.52
N TYR A 66 15.34 -5.74 -6.84
CA TYR A 66 15.61 -4.45 -7.45
C TYR A 66 16.98 -4.46 -8.13
N LYS A 67 17.03 -4.01 -9.40
CA LYS A 67 18.24 -3.99 -10.23
C LYS A 67 18.60 -2.60 -10.74
N GLY A 68 18.02 -1.55 -10.13
CA GLY A 68 18.28 -0.16 -10.53
C GLY A 68 17.30 0.41 -11.55
N GLU A 69 16.25 -0.33 -11.92
CA GLU A 69 15.20 0.16 -12.80
C GLU A 69 14.21 1.11 -12.10
N ASN A 70 13.56 1.98 -12.87
CA ASN A 70 12.49 2.82 -12.32
C ASN A 70 11.34 1.95 -11.80
N THR A 71 11.16 1.97 -10.49
CA THR A 71 10.20 1.11 -9.79
C THR A 71 9.23 1.93 -8.96
N VAL A 72 7.95 1.60 -9.01
CA VAL A 72 6.89 2.18 -8.18
C VAL A 72 6.30 1.10 -7.29
N ILE A 73 6.24 1.35 -5.98
CA ILE A 73 5.57 0.52 -4.99
C ILE A 73 4.29 1.24 -4.57
N SER A 74 3.13 0.74 -5.00
CA SER A 74 1.85 1.43 -4.87
C SER A 74 1.11 1.18 -3.55
N ASP A 75 1.57 0.25 -2.73
CA ASP A 75 0.87 -0.25 -1.55
C ASP A 75 1.72 -0.31 -0.29
N THR A 76 2.68 0.60 -0.17
CA THR A 76 3.47 0.81 1.06
C THR A 76 2.54 1.26 2.19
N ARG A 77 2.47 0.50 3.27
CA ARG A 77 1.50 0.69 4.36
C ARG A 77 2.10 0.76 5.75
N PHE A 78 3.35 0.37 5.91
CA PHE A 78 3.98 0.26 7.21
C PHE A 78 5.24 1.12 7.34
N GLN A 79 5.48 1.61 8.55
CA GLN A 79 6.63 2.49 8.81
C GLN A 79 7.98 1.81 8.54
N ASN A 80 8.11 0.51 8.79
CA ASN A 80 9.34 -0.23 8.47
C ASN A 80 9.58 -0.30 6.97
N GLU A 81 8.52 -0.48 6.16
CA GLU A 81 8.62 -0.45 4.69
C GLU A 81 9.11 0.91 4.20
N ILE A 82 8.50 2.00 4.71
CA ILE A 82 8.91 3.38 4.39
C ILE A 82 10.39 3.59 4.75
N LYS A 83 10.82 3.17 5.93
CA LYS A 83 12.22 3.30 6.36
C LYS A 83 13.17 2.52 5.45
N THR A 84 12.83 1.29 5.09
CA THR A 84 13.63 0.45 4.21
C THR A 84 13.74 1.05 2.81
N ILE A 85 12.64 1.51 2.22
CA ILE A 85 12.63 2.16 0.90
C ILE A 85 13.53 3.40 0.92
N LYS A 86 13.39 4.26 1.93
CA LYS A 86 14.23 5.46 2.08
C LYS A 86 15.72 5.14 2.28
N ALA A 87 16.03 4.12 3.05
CA ALA A 87 17.41 3.66 3.25
C ALA A 87 18.07 3.19 1.94
N HIS A 88 17.29 2.77 0.96
CA HIS A 88 17.76 2.40 -0.38
C HIS A 88 17.61 3.53 -1.42
N GLY A 89 17.46 4.79 -0.96
CA GLY A 89 17.40 5.97 -1.83
C GLY A 89 16.02 6.22 -2.45
N GLY A 90 15.02 5.41 -2.13
CA GLY A 90 13.65 5.58 -2.60
C GLY A 90 12.98 6.82 -2.01
N LYS A 91 11.97 7.35 -2.70
CA LYS A 91 11.16 8.48 -2.28
C LYS A 91 9.75 8.04 -1.93
N ILE A 92 9.17 8.66 -0.91
CA ILE A 92 7.84 8.34 -0.42
C ILE A 92 6.87 9.47 -0.78
N LEU A 93 5.84 9.13 -1.51
CA LEU A 93 4.79 10.04 -1.93
C LEU A 93 3.49 9.68 -1.21
N LEU A 94 2.87 10.66 -0.57
CA LEU A 94 1.51 10.53 -0.05
C LEU A 94 0.52 11.11 -1.07
N VAL A 95 -0.37 10.27 -1.58
CA VAL A 95 -1.51 10.74 -2.40
C VAL A 95 -2.74 10.75 -1.50
N LYS A 96 -3.30 11.94 -1.25
CA LYS A 96 -4.49 12.09 -0.40
C LYS A 96 -5.61 12.81 -1.12
N ARG A 97 -6.84 12.60 -0.69
CA ARG A 97 -8.02 13.31 -1.15
C ARG A 97 -8.81 13.81 0.06
N GLY A 98 -8.97 15.12 0.15
CA GLY A 98 -9.58 15.77 1.31
C GLY A 98 -8.75 15.63 2.59
N GLU A 99 -9.40 15.80 3.72
CA GLU A 99 -8.78 15.61 5.03
C GLU A 99 -8.64 14.14 5.36
N LEU A 100 -7.51 13.78 5.93
CA LEU A 100 -7.28 12.42 6.41
C LEU A 100 -7.70 12.32 7.89
N PRO A 101 -8.30 11.19 8.30
CA PRO A 101 -8.53 10.92 9.72
C PRO A 101 -7.19 10.86 10.46
N THR A 102 -7.23 11.11 11.75
CA THR A 102 -6.05 10.92 12.61
C THR A 102 -5.83 9.43 12.89
N ARG A 103 -4.61 9.08 13.32
CA ARG A 103 -4.28 7.70 13.76
C ARG A 103 -5.22 7.25 14.89
N GLU A 104 -5.48 8.12 15.85
CA GLU A 104 -6.35 7.85 16.99
C GLU A 104 -7.80 7.59 16.58
N GLU A 105 -8.30 8.31 15.59
CA GLU A 105 -9.64 8.09 15.03
C GLU A 105 -9.74 6.74 14.33
N MET A 106 -8.74 6.38 13.52
CA MET A 106 -8.69 5.09 12.85
C MET A 106 -8.64 3.93 13.84
N GLN A 107 -7.83 4.05 14.90
CA GLN A 107 -7.73 3.04 15.96
C GLN A 107 -9.05 2.89 16.74
N LYS A 108 -9.71 4.00 17.08
CA LYS A 108 -11.03 3.97 17.76
C LYS A 108 -12.11 3.31 16.91
N GLN A 109 -12.04 3.43 15.59
CA GLN A 109 -12.94 2.78 14.65
C GLN A 109 -12.62 1.29 14.45
N GLY A 110 -11.56 0.77 15.07
CA GLY A 110 -11.13 -0.61 14.89
C GLY A 110 -10.51 -0.89 13.51
N ALA A 111 -10.03 0.15 12.82
CA ALA A 111 -9.36 -0.01 11.54
C ALA A 111 -8.10 -0.86 11.70
N HIS A 112 -7.85 -1.74 10.73
CA HIS A 112 -6.67 -2.60 10.74
C HIS A 112 -5.38 -1.78 10.67
N GLN A 113 -4.30 -2.28 11.30
CA GLN A 113 -3.02 -1.58 11.39
C GLN A 113 -2.50 -1.08 10.02
N SER A 114 -2.66 -1.84 8.96
CA SER A 114 -2.25 -1.46 7.61
C SER A 114 -2.93 -0.21 7.06
N GLU A 115 -4.01 0.25 7.66
CA GLU A 115 -4.73 1.43 7.21
C GLU A 115 -4.20 2.73 7.85
N TRP A 116 -3.42 2.64 8.93
CA TRP A 116 -2.97 3.83 9.68
C TRP A 116 -1.50 3.80 10.13
N ASP A 117 -0.77 2.70 10.02
CA ASP A 117 0.61 2.61 10.53
C ASP A 117 1.57 3.60 9.82
N TRP A 118 1.33 3.86 8.54
CA TRP A 118 2.08 4.83 7.74
C TRP A 118 1.88 6.29 8.18
N MET A 119 0.81 6.59 8.96
CA MET A 119 0.49 7.96 9.40
C MET A 119 1.58 8.51 10.31
N GLY A 120 1.94 9.77 10.09
CA GLY A 120 3.05 10.44 10.79
C GLY A 120 4.44 10.10 10.25
N SER A 121 4.53 9.32 9.17
CA SER A 121 5.80 9.11 8.47
C SER A 121 6.25 10.39 7.74
N ASN A 122 7.54 10.50 7.49
CA ASN A 122 8.09 11.59 6.70
C ASN A 122 7.94 11.30 5.21
N PHE A 123 7.05 12.02 4.53
CA PHE A 123 6.82 11.96 3.09
C PHE A 123 7.72 12.95 2.38
N ASP A 124 8.31 12.55 1.26
CA ASP A 124 9.12 13.43 0.43
C ASP A 124 8.23 14.36 -0.40
N TYR A 125 7.04 13.88 -0.80
CA TYR A 125 6.03 14.67 -1.52
C TYR A 125 4.63 14.33 -1.02
N ILE A 126 3.73 15.32 -1.07
CA ILE A 126 2.30 15.14 -0.79
C ILE A 126 1.53 15.59 -2.02
N ILE A 127 0.76 14.69 -2.60
CA ILE A 127 -0.08 14.94 -3.78
C ILE A 127 -1.53 15.07 -3.31
N GLU A 128 -2.08 16.27 -3.45
CA GLU A 128 -3.49 16.56 -3.15
C GLU A 128 -4.37 16.22 -4.36
N ASN A 129 -5.02 15.06 -4.33
CA ASN A 129 -5.91 14.58 -5.38
C ASN A 129 -7.34 15.13 -5.21
N ASN A 130 -7.49 16.46 -5.12
CA ASN A 130 -8.77 17.13 -4.89
C ASN A 130 -9.45 17.61 -6.19
N SER A 131 -8.81 17.42 -7.35
CA SER A 131 -9.31 17.83 -8.66
C SER A 131 -9.69 16.65 -9.56
N TYR A 132 -9.84 16.91 -10.85
CA TYR A 132 -10.06 15.90 -11.89
C TYR A 132 -8.78 15.12 -12.18
N LEU A 133 -8.90 14.03 -12.93
CA LEU A 133 -7.82 13.10 -13.25
C LEU A 133 -6.65 13.79 -13.96
N GLU A 134 -6.95 14.73 -14.86
CA GLU A 134 -5.94 15.52 -15.59
C GLU A 134 -5.08 16.36 -14.63
N GLY A 135 -5.70 16.93 -13.59
CA GLY A 135 -4.99 17.68 -12.57
C GLY A 135 -4.07 16.79 -11.72
N LEU A 136 -4.51 15.56 -11.42
CA LEU A 136 -3.67 14.57 -10.75
C LEU A 136 -2.45 14.22 -11.60
N TYR A 137 -2.63 13.94 -12.89
CA TYR A 137 -1.54 13.60 -13.80
C TYR A 137 -0.53 14.75 -13.92
N ALA A 138 -1.00 15.99 -14.09
CA ALA A 138 -0.11 17.15 -14.17
C ALA A 138 0.74 17.31 -12.88
N TYR A 139 0.16 17.04 -11.72
CA TYR A 139 0.89 17.10 -10.45
C TYR A 139 1.91 15.96 -10.32
N VAL A 140 1.55 14.76 -10.74
CA VAL A 140 2.48 13.61 -10.77
C VAL A 140 3.66 13.90 -11.70
N ASP A 141 3.42 14.43 -12.90
CA ASP A 141 4.47 14.80 -13.86
C ASP A 141 5.43 15.83 -13.26
N GLN A 142 4.90 16.86 -12.57
CA GLN A 142 5.71 17.84 -11.88
C GLN A 142 6.63 17.20 -10.82
N VAL A 143 6.09 16.30 -10.00
CA VAL A 143 6.88 15.58 -8.98
C VAL A 143 7.96 14.72 -9.62
N ILE A 144 7.65 14.02 -10.72
CA ILE A 144 8.63 13.19 -11.44
C ILE A 144 9.77 14.05 -11.98
N HIS A 145 9.48 15.19 -12.60
CA HIS A 145 10.52 16.12 -13.07
C HIS A 145 11.42 16.60 -11.93
N GLN A 146 10.86 16.99 -10.78
CA GLN A 146 11.65 17.39 -9.62
C GLN A 146 12.57 16.26 -9.12
N LEU A 147 12.08 15.02 -9.13
CA LEU A 147 12.89 13.83 -8.73
C LEU A 147 14.07 13.60 -9.69
N GLN A 148 13.86 13.79 -10.99
CA GLN A 148 14.90 13.63 -12.01
C GLN A 148 15.97 14.72 -11.92
N ASP A 149 15.59 15.98 -11.72
CA ASP A 149 16.51 17.11 -11.56
C ASP A 149 17.43 16.93 -10.35
N HIS A 150 16.89 16.44 -9.22
CA HIS A 150 17.69 16.14 -8.04
C HIS A 150 18.67 14.97 -8.23
N GLN A 151 18.38 14.01 -9.09
CA GLN A 151 19.30 12.91 -9.40
C GLN A 151 20.47 13.38 -10.27
N SER A 152 20.20 14.25 -11.23
CA SER A 152 21.23 14.82 -12.12
C SER A 152 22.22 15.69 -11.36
N SER A 153 21.75 16.49 -10.40
CA SER A 153 22.58 17.37 -9.59
C SER A 153 23.51 16.64 -8.63
N ASN A 154 23.24 15.39 -8.28
CA ASN A 154 24.08 14.57 -7.39
C ASN A 154 25.10 13.68 -8.12
N GLN A 155 25.11 13.66 -9.45
CA GLN A 155 26.09 12.93 -10.26
C GLN A 155 27.28 13.80 -10.70
N ASP A 156 27.20 15.11 -10.50
CA ASP A 156 28.23 16.07 -10.89
C ASP A 156 29.16 16.51 -9.71
N VAL A 157 29.16 15.75 -8.62
CA VAL A 157 30.04 15.97 -7.45
C VAL A 157 30.92 14.70 -7.20
#